data_3f57a16d40b8c94278357c1a3da14e1a
#
_entry.id   3f57a16d40b8c94278357c1a3da14e1a
#
_cell.length_a   1.000
_cell.length_b   1.000
_cell.length_c   1.000
_cell.angle_alpha   90.00
_cell.angle_beta   90.00
_cell.angle_gamma   90.00
#
_symmetry.space_group_name_H-M   'P 1'
#
loop_
_entity.id
_entity.type
_entity.pdbx_description
1 polymer ?
#
loop_
_entity_poly.entity_id
_entity_poly.type
_entity_poly.pdbx_seq_one_letter_code
_entity_poly.pdbx_strand_id
1 'polypeptide(L)'
;NLNTDYMEQISEPNKMYKIANDRGIASEKLMEFCTFQIHEDYQEEMRKFFDLSTLGERLKEKNFVSREYPNKQGIWRCALFIAQEKVPTESVTEVLYVTQIIDDYKQKELAYQQELVKALKEARIANDAKAEFLRKMSHDIRTPINGIMGMLDIEEKNWDDPERLKECHEKMKVTAGNLLQLVNDVLDMNRLETSGLEVEHKPFDIREVLRGCWTDLESQAEKMGL
;
A
#
# COMPACT_ATOMS: atom_id res chain seq x y z
N ASN A 1 -14.99 -20.29 -38.61
CA ASN A 1 -14.12 -20.08 -39.76
C ASN A 1 -14.13 -18.59 -40.13
N LEU A 2 -12.96 -17.95 -40.22
CA LEU A 2 -12.85 -16.51 -40.46
C LEU A 2 -13.17 -16.11 -41.91
N ASN A 3 -12.92 -16.99 -42.86
CA ASN A 3 -13.17 -16.70 -44.30
C ASN A 3 -14.67 -16.73 -44.67
N THR A 4 -15.43 -17.55 -43.96
CA THR A 4 -16.87 -17.75 -44.22
C THR A 4 -17.77 -17.03 -43.24
N ASP A 5 -17.18 -16.38 -42.20
CA ASP A 5 -17.90 -15.79 -41.08
C ASP A 5 -18.92 -16.75 -40.44
N TYR A 6 -18.55 -18.03 -40.36
CA TYR A 6 -19.43 -19.07 -39.84
C TYR A 6 -18.90 -19.65 -38.56
N MET A 7 -19.79 -19.84 -37.57
CA MET A 7 -19.49 -20.51 -36.30
C MET A 7 -20.43 -21.68 -36.02
N GLU A 8 -19.89 -22.69 -35.34
CA GLU A 8 -20.59 -23.83 -34.84
C GLU A 8 -20.18 -24.06 -33.38
N GLN A 9 -21.14 -24.36 -32.52
CA GLN A 9 -20.87 -24.69 -31.12
C GLN A 9 -20.40 -26.13 -30.99
N ILE A 10 -19.22 -26.32 -30.37
CA ILE A 10 -18.61 -27.65 -30.23
C ILE A 10 -18.93 -28.28 -28.88
N SER A 11 -19.14 -27.49 -27.81
CA SER A 11 -19.52 -27.99 -26.50
C SER A 11 -20.59 -27.11 -25.86
N GLU A 12 -21.52 -27.72 -25.11
CA GLU A 12 -22.46 -26.97 -24.30
C GLU A 12 -21.74 -26.45 -23.04
N PRO A 13 -21.61 -25.12 -22.88
CA PRO A 13 -21.31 -24.58 -21.56
C PRO A 13 -22.50 -24.90 -20.63
N ASN A 14 -22.23 -25.22 -19.37
CA ASN A 14 -23.24 -25.39 -18.32
C ASN A 14 -24.48 -24.55 -18.59
N LYS A 15 -25.63 -25.14 -18.64
CA LYS A 15 -26.99 -24.72 -19.09
C LYS A 15 -27.42 -23.24 -18.99
N MET A 16 -26.54 -22.34 -18.54
CA MET A 16 -26.90 -20.98 -18.14
C MET A 16 -26.86 -19.94 -19.27
N TYR A 17 -26.20 -20.25 -20.39
CA TYR A 17 -26.11 -19.33 -21.54
C TYR A 17 -26.18 -20.11 -22.87
N LYS A 18 -27.40 -20.38 -23.35
CA LYS A 18 -27.58 -20.73 -24.75
C LYS A 18 -27.37 -19.47 -25.59
N ILE A 19 -26.31 -19.44 -26.41
CA ILE A 19 -26.33 -18.62 -27.60
C ILE A 19 -27.44 -19.23 -28.47
N ALA A 20 -28.50 -18.47 -28.68
CA ALA A 20 -29.68 -18.97 -29.42
C ALA A 20 -29.21 -19.48 -30.80
N ASN A 21 -29.41 -20.77 -31.06
CA ASN A 21 -29.01 -21.54 -32.23
C ASN A 21 -27.51 -21.86 -32.35
N ASP A 22 -27.18 -23.13 -32.38
CA ASP A 22 -25.85 -23.70 -32.37
C ASP A 22 -24.99 -23.39 -33.60
N ARG A 23 -25.52 -22.68 -34.62
CA ARG A 23 -24.87 -22.41 -35.90
C ARG A 23 -25.30 -21.05 -36.46
N GLY A 24 -24.42 -20.36 -37.22
CA GLY A 24 -24.76 -19.14 -37.93
C GLY A 24 -23.59 -18.19 -38.18
N ILE A 25 -23.90 -16.95 -38.56
CA ILE A 25 -22.93 -15.90 -38.83
C ILE A 25 -22.23 -15.49 -37.52
N ALA A 26 -20.92 -15.67 -37.50
CA ALA A 26 -20.14 -15.50 -36.27
C ALA A 26 -20.11 -14.03 -35.80
N SER A 27 -19.92 -13.09 -36.74
CA SER A 27 -19.88 -11.65 -36.43
C SER A 27 -21.19 -11.17 -35.80
N GLU A 28 -22.35 -11.57 -36.36
CA GLU A 28 -23.66 -11.20 -35.82
C GLU A 28 -23.88 -11.74 -34.40
N LYS A 29 -23.59 -13.03 -34.20
CA LYS A 29 -23.76 -13.68 -32.90
C LYS A 29 -22.86 -13.11 -31.82
N LEU A 30 -21.60 -12.78 -32.15
CA LEU A 30 -20.68 -12.16 -31.20
C LEU A 30 -21.11 -10.73 -30.83
N MET A 31 -21.67 -9.97 -31.79
CA MET A 31 -22.20 -8.63 -31.52
C MET A 31 -23.51 -8.69 -30.67
N GLU A 32 -24.38 -9.65 -30.95
CA GLU A 32 -25.54 -9.91 -30.15
C GLU A 32 -25.14 -10.31 -28.73
N PHE A 33 -24.21 -11.25 -28.57
CA PHE A 33 -23.65 -11.65 -27.28
C PHE A 33 -23.06 -10.45 -26.53
N CYS A 34 -22.30 -9.58 -27.21
CA CYS A 34 -21.72 -8.37 -26.63
C CYS A 34 -22.81 -7.47 -26.03
N THR A 35 -23.90 -7.26 -26.77
CA THR A 35 -24.99 -6.36 -26.35
C THR A 35 -25.81 -6.92 -25.18
N PHE A 36 -26.10 -8.23 -25.17
CA PHE A 36 -26.99 -8.83 -24.19
C PHE A 36 -26.31 -9.37 -22.93
N GLN A 37 -25.04 -9.78 -23.03
CA GLN A 37 -24.37 -10.48 -21.95
C GLN A 37 -23.29 -9.66 -21.25
N ILE A 38 -22.68 -8.69 -21.94
CA ILE A 38 -21.53 -7.93 -21.42
C ILE A 38 -22.01 -6.66 -20.76
N HIS A 39 -21.35 -6.31 -19.64
CA HIS A 39 -21.59 -5.06 -18.91
C HIS A 39 -21.37 -3.85 -19.81
N GLU A 40 -22.20 -2.82 -19.68
CA GLU A 40 -22.24 -1.68 -20.61
C GLU A 40 -20.90 -0.97 -20.78
N ASP A 41 -20.17 -0.78 -19.70
CA ASP A 41 -18.84 -0.10 -19.69
C ASP A 41 -17.78 -0.85 -20.52
N TYR A 42 -17.96 -2.14 -20.76
CA TYR A 42 -17.01 -2.99 -21.46
C TYR A 42 -17.42 -3.31 -22.92
N GLN A 43 -18.63 -2.93 -23.30
CA GLN A 43 -19.17 -3.30 -24.63
C GLN A 43 -18.35 -2.70 -25.77
N GLU A 44 -17.89 -1.46 -25.67
CA GLU A 44 -17.09 -0.83 -26.73
C GLU A 44 -15.76 -1.56 -26.96
N GLU A 45 -15.08 -1.90 -25.88
CA GLU A 45 -13.82 -2.63 -25.94
C GLU A 45 -14.02 -4.05 -26.47
N MET A 46 -15.08 -4.71 -26.03
CA MET A 46 -15.41 -6.07 -26.47
C MET A 46 -15.91 -6.13 -27.91
N ARG A 47 -16.57 -5.10 -28.44
CA ARG A 47 -16.88 -4.99 -29.86
C ARG A 47 -15.62 -4.97 -30.73
N LYS A 48 -14.60 -4.22 -30.31
CA LYS A 48 -13.27 -4.20 -30.96
C LYS A 48 -12.59 -5.56 -30.86
N PHE A 49 -12.73 -6.23 -29.72
CA PHE A 49 -12.17 -7.57 -29.52
C PHE A 49 -12.84 -8.61 -30.41
N PHE A 50 -14.16 -8.53 -30.61
CA PHE A 50 -14.97 -9.41 -31.45
C PHE A 50 -14.94 -9.08 -32.95
N ASP A 51 -14.23 -8.05 -33.36
CA ASP A 51 -14.04 -7.75 -34.77
C ASP A 51 -13.19 -8.84 -35.46
N LEU A 52 -13.88 -9.74 -36.15
CA LEU A 52 -13.28 -10.88 -36.82
C LEU A 52 -12.41 -10.46 -38.01
N SER A 53 -12.66 -9.28 -38.61
CA SER A 53 -11.87 -8.79 -39.76
C SER A 53 -10.40 -8.53 -39.38
N THR A 54 -10.14 -8.17 -38.12
CA THR A 54 -8.79 -7.91 -37.58
C THR A 54 -8.18 -9.12 -36.87
N LEU A 55 -8.97 -10.17 -36.62
CA LEU A 55 -8.56 -11.29 -35.80
C LEU A 55 -7.41 -12.09 -36.38
N GLY A 56 -7.39 -12.29 -37.69
CA GLY A 56 -6.30 -12.97 -38.41
C GLY A 56 -4.94 -12.30 -38.16
N GLU A 57 -4.88 -10.97 -38.29
CA GLU A 57 -3.66 -10.21 -38.03
C GLU A 57 -3.25 -10.28 -36.56
N ARG A 58 -4.20 -10.19 -35.62
CA ARG A 58 -3.94 -10.28 -34.15
C ARG A 58 -3.42 -11.65 -33.72
N LEU A 59 -3.77 -12.71 -34.48
CA LEU A 59 -3.32 -14.08 -34.23
C LEU A 59 -2.06 -14.46 -35.02
N LYS A 60 -1.56 -13.61 -35.90
CA LYS A 60 -0.42 -13.91 -36.76
C LYS A 60 0.84 -14.30 -35.98
N GLU A 61 1.15 -13.54 -34.96
CA GLU A 61 2.31 -13.78 -34.10
C GLU A 61 1.97 -14.48 -32.77
N LYS A 62 0.68 -14.54 -32.41
CA LYS A 62 0.20 -15.08 -31.15
C LYS A 62 -0.64 -16.33 -31.35
N ASN A 63 -0.51 -17.31 -30.48
CA ASN A 63 -1.34 -18.52 -30.55
C ASN A 63 -2.77 -18.27 -30.08
N PHE A 64 -2.96 -17.25 -29.25
CA PHE A 64 -4.26 -16.83 -28.76
C PHE A 64 -4.28 -15.33 -28.47
N VAL A 65 -5.48 -14.75 -28.45
CA VAL A 65 -5.77 -13.43 -27.89
C VAL A 65 -6.91 -13.57 -26.91
N SER A 66 -6.84 -12.82 -25.80
CA SER A 66 -7.81 -12.88 -24.73
C SER A 66 -8.22 -11.49 -24.25
N ARG A 67 -9.42 -11.40 -23.67
CA ARG A 67 -9.93 -10.21 -23.03
C ARG A 67 -10.82 -10.59 -21.84
N GLU A 68 -10.62 -9.91 -20.72
CA GLU A 68 -11.44 -10.05 -19.54
C GLU A 68 -12.58 -9.04 -19.56
N TYR A 69 -13.74 -9.45 -19.11
CA TYR A 69 -14.93 -8.61 -19.01
C TYR A 69 -15.90 -9.12 -17.95
N PRO A 70 -16.63 -8.24 -17.25
CA PRO A 70 -17.77 -8.63 -16.42
C PRO A 70 -19.02 -8.80 -17.29
N ASN A 71 -19.84 -9.81 -16.97
CA ASN A 71 -21.17 -9.88 -17.54
C ASN A 71 -22.10 -8.87 -16.86
N LYS A 72 -23.36 -8.77 -17.31
CA LYS A 72 -24.37 -7.87 -16.72
C LYS A 72 -24.69 -8.13 -15.25
N GLN A 73 -24.37 -9.33 -14.75
CA GLN A 73 -24.52 -9.69 -13.33
C GLN A 73 -23.25 -9.42 -12.50
N GLY A 74 -22.22 -8.84 -13.10
CA GLY A 74 -20.95 -8.55 -12.44
C GLY A 74 -19.98 -9.73 -12.36
N ILE A 75 -20.31 -10.90 -12.92
CA ILE A 75 -19.45 -12.09 -12.92
C ILE A 75 -18.36 -11.92 -13.96
N TRP A 76 -17.08 -12.00 -13.54
CA TRP A 76 -15.94 -11.86 -14.42
C TRP A 76 -15.71 -13.09 -15.30
N ARG A 77 -15.45 -12.85 -16.57
CA ARG A 77 -15.17 -13.84 -17.59
C ARG A 77 -13.95 -13.45 -18.42
N CYS A 78 -13.29 -14.45 -18.98
CA CYS A 78 -12.24 -14.30 -19.95
C CYS A 78 -12.71 -14.88 -21.29
N ALA A 79 -12.74 -14.08 -22.34
CA ALA A 79 -12.95 -14.52 -23.71
C ALA A 79 -11.60 -14.78 -24.35
N LEU A 80 -11.47 -15.89 -25.07
CA LEU A 80 -10.25 -16.28 -25.79
C LEU A 80 -10.59 -16.64 -27.24
N PHE A 81 -9.77 -16.17 -28.17
CA PHE A 81 -9.70 -16.71 -29.52
C PHE A 81 -8.37 -17.45 -29.65
N ILE A 82 -8.42 -18.71 -30.01
CA ILE A 82 -7.25 -19.60 -30.15
C ILE A 82 -7.17 -20.03 -31.62
N ALA A 83 -6.02 -19.84 -32.26
CA ALA A 83 -5.78 -20.32 -33.60
C ALA A 83 -5.72 -21.86 -33.60
N GLN A 84 -6.54 -22.53 -34.43
CA GLN A 84 -6.57 -24.02 -34.46
C GLN A 84 -5.42 -24.61 -35.25
N GLU A 85 -5.07 -24.07 -36.41
CA GLU A 85 -3.92 -24.50 -37.20
C GLU A 85 -3.10 -23.30 -37.65
N LYS A 86 -1.81 -23.29 -37.35
CA LYS A 86 -0.83 -22.36 -37.89
C LYS A 86 0.02 -23.05 -38.90
N VAL A 87 -0.27 -22.79 -40.16
CA VAL A 87 0.70 -23.04 -41.22
C VAL A 87 1.56 -21.78 -41.34
N PRO A 88 2.90 -21.86 -41.26
CA PRO A 88 3.78 -20.68 -41.17
C PRO A 88 3.66 -19.68 -42.31
N THR A 89 3.03 -20.09 -43.44
CA THR A 89 2.88 -19.29 -44.66
C THR A 89 1.44 -18.88 -44.96
N GLU A 90 0.45 -19.36 -44.21
CA GLU A 90 -0.96 -19.08 -44.50
C GLU A 90 -1.61 -18.24 -43.38
N SER A 91 -2.61 -17.44 -43.76
CA SER A 91 -3.43 -16.69 -42.81
C SER A 91 -4.26 -17.66 -41.93
N VAL A 92 -4.42 -17.35 -40.67
CA VAL A 92 -5.29 -18.13 -39.76
C VAL A 92 -6.72 -18.11 -40.27
N THR A 93 -7.24 -19.28 -40.63
CA THR A 93 -8.60 -19.42 -41.18
C THR A 93 -9.60 -19.96 -40.18
N GLU A 94 -9.14 -20.72 -39.18
CA GLU A 94 -9.98 -21.33 -38.17
C GLU A 94 -9.53 -20.96 -36.75
N VAL A 95 -10.49 -20.53 -35.95
CA VAL A 95 -10.27 -20.13 -34.57
C VAL A 95 -11.29 -20.80 -33.66
N LEU A 96 -10.83 -21.18 -32.49
CA LEU A 96 -11.68 -21.61 -31.39
C LEU A 96 -11.99 -20.43 -30.50
N TYR A 97 -13.26 -20.12 -30.30
CA TYR A 97 -13.71 -19.14 -29.30
C TYR A 97 -14.09 -19.87 -28.01
N VAL A 98 -13.48 -19.45 -26.90
CA VAL A 98 -13.72 -20.02 -25.57
C VAL A 98 -14.03 -18.91 -24.59
N THR A 99 -14.99 -19.15 -23.69
CA THR A 99 -15.22 -18.29 -22.52
C THR A 99 -15.03 -19.06 -21.24
N GLN A 100 -14.32 -18.49 -20.29
CA GLN A 100 -14.05 -19.05 -18.97
C GLN A 100 -14.51 -18.09 -17.89
N ILE A 101 -15.15 -18.62 -16.83
CA ILE A 101 -15.43 -17.83 -15.63
C ILE A 101 -14.14 -17.69 -14.83
N ILE A 102 -13.78 -16.46 -14.53
CA ILE A 102 -12.57 -16.10 -13.77
C ILE A 102 -12.91 -15.29 -12.51
N ASP A 103 -14.17 -15.31 -12.11
CA ASP A 103 -14.67 -14.43 -11.05
C ASP A 103 -13.92 -14.60 -9.73
N ASP A 104 -13.73 -15.82 -9.26
CA ASP A 104 -12.98 -16.11 -8.03
C ASP A 104 -11.55 -15.56 -8.06
N TYR A 105 -10.88 -15.67 -9.22
CA TYR A 105 -9.54 -15.16 -9.41
C TYR A 105 -9.55 -13.62 -9.37
N LYS A 106 -10.50 -13.01 -10.08
CA LYS A 106 -10.61 -11.56 -10.19
C LYS A 106 -10.97 -10.90 -8.86
N GLN A 107 -11.87 -11.50 -8.11
CA GLN A 107 -12.23 -11.04 -6.77
C GLN A 107 -11.03 -11.07 -5.81
N LYS A 108 -10.23 -12.15 -5.86
CA LYS A 108 -8.99 -12.25 -5.07
C LYS A 108 -7.95 -11.21 -5.48
N GLU A 109 -7.78 -11.00 -6.77
CA GLU A 109 -6.86 -9.98 -7.30
C GLU A 109 -7.25 -8.58 -6.83
N LEU A 110 -8.54 -8.22 -6.95
CA LEU A 110 -9.06 -6.93 -6.51
C LEU A 110 -8.93 -6.74 -4.98
N ALA A 111 -9.25 -7.77 -4.20
CA ALA A 111 -9.07 -7.74 -2.75
C ALA A 111 -7.61 -7.54 -2.35
N TYR A 112 -6.68 -8.25 -3.00
CA TYR A 112 -5.25 -8.10 -2.77
C TYR A 112 -4.74 -6.70 -3.13
N GLN A 113 -5.20 -6.14 -4.25
CA GLN A 113 -4.85 -4.77 -4.64
C GLN A 113 -5.34 -3.75 -3.62
N GLN A 114 -6.57 -3.91 -3.10
CA GLN A 114 -7.11 -3.04 -2.06
C GLN A 114 -6.31 -3.12 -0.76
N GLU A 115 -5.93 -4.33 -0.34
CA GLU A 115 -5.09 -4.55 0.84
C GLU A 115 -3.71 -3.91 0.68
N LEU A 116 -3.09 -4.06 -0.50
CA LEU A 116 -1.80 -3.43 -0.81
C LEU A 116 -1.87 -1.90 -0.76
N VAL A 117 -2.91 -1.30 -1.35
CA VAL A 117 -3.12 0.15 -1.31
C VAL A 117 -3.30 0.63 0.14
N LYS A 118 -4.05 -0.11 0.96
CA LYS A 118 -4.23 0.19 2.38
C LYS A 118 -2.91 0.12 3.13
N ALA A 119 -2.15 -0.96 2.96
CA ALA A 119 -0.85 -1.15 3.62
C ALA A 119 0.16 -0.05 3.22
N LEU A 120 0.20 0.33 1.93
CA LEU A 120 1.04 1.43 1.45
C LEU A 120 0.66 2.78 2.09
N LYS A 121 -0.64 3.05 2.24
CA LYS A 121 -1.12 4.26 2.90
C LYS A 121 -0.72 4.31 4.37
N GLU A 122 -0.90 3.21 5.09
CA GLU A 122 -0.52 3.09 6.50
C GLU A 122 1.00 3.25 6.70
N ALA A 123 1.80 2.60 5.86
CA ALA A 123 3.26 2.73 5.87
C ALA A 123 3.71 4.17 5.59
N ARG A 124 3.06 4.86 4.65
CA ARG A 124 3.35 6.27 4.35
C ARG A 124 3.05 7.17 5.53
N ILE A 125 1.88 7.02 6.16
CA ILE A 125 1.49 7.81 7.35
C ILE A 125 2.51 7.61 8.48
N ALA A 126 2.90 6.36 8.75
CA ALA A 126 3.90 6.04 9.77
C ALA A 126 5.27 6.68 9.45
N ASN A 127 5.69 6.63 8.17
CA ASN A 127 6.96 7.24 7.75
C ASN A 127 6.94 8.77 7.84
N ASP A 128 5.83 9.41 7.46
CA ASP A 128 5.67 10.86 7.56
C ASP A 128 5.68 11.31 9.03
N ALA A 129 5.01 10.59 9.92
CA ALA A 129 5.04 10.83 11.35
C ALA A 129 6.46 10.69 11.94
N LYS A 130 7.21 9.67 11.49
CA LYS A 130 8.61 9.45 11.90
C LYS A 130 9.51 10.59 11.42
N ALA A 131 9.35 11.04 10.18
CA ALA A 131 10.12 12.16 9.64
C ALA A 131 9.85 13.47 10.41
N GLU A 132 8.58 13.75 10.72
CA GLU A 132 8.20 14.93 11.52
C GLU A 132 8.74 14.84 12.94
N PHE A 133 8.70 13.67 13.57
CA PHE A 133 9.29 13.44 14.88
C PHE A 133 10.80 13.73 14.88
N LEU A 134 11.55 13.21 13.90
CA LEU A 134 12.99 13.45 13.78
C LEU A 134 13.31 14.93 13.54
N ARG A 135 12.48 15.62 12.75
CA ARG A 135 12.63 17.06 12.50
C ARG A 135 12.46 17.85 13.81
N LYS A 136 11.43 17.53 14.59
CA LYS A 136 11.16 18.17 15.88
C LYS A 136 12.29 17.89 16.87
N MET A 137 12.73 16.64 16.98
CA MET A 137 13.84 16.25 17.87
C MET A 137 15.13 16.99 17.52
N SER A 138 15.45 17.12 16.21
CA SER A 138 16.63 17.88 15.76
C SER A 138 16.56 19.34 16.18
N HIS A 139 15.39 19.96 16.11
CA HIS A 139 15.17 21.32 16.58
C HIS A 139 15.35 21.43 18.10
N ASP A 140 14.71 20.52 18.85
CA ASP A 140 14.69 20.54 20.31
C ASP A 140 16.06 20.22 20.94
N ILE A 141 16.91 19.46 20.23
CA ILE A 141 18.31 19.24 20.57
C ILE A 141 19.18 20.45 20.22
N ARG A 142 18.95 21.09 19.07
CA ARG A 142 19.76 22.23 18.61
C ARG A 142 19.61 23.46 19.51
N THR A 143 18.41 23.72 20.00
CA THR A 143 18.11 24.88 20.82
C THR A 143 18.95 24.93 22.11
N PRO A 144 18.99 23.91 22.97
CA PRO A 144 19.83 23.93 24.17
C PRO A 144 21.34 23.93 23.83
N ILE A 145 21.77 23.24 22.76
CA ILE A 145 23.17 23.28 22.31
C ILE A 145 23.59 24.71 21.96
N ASN A 146 22.77 25.41 21.16
CA ASN A 146 23.03 26.81 20.82
C ASN A 146 23.02 27.72 22.04
N GLY A 147 22.14 27.42 23.03
CA GLY A 147 22.13 28.13 24.31
C GLY A 147 23.43 27.95 25.10
N ILE A 148 23.94 26.73 25.20
CA ILE A 148 25.23 26.43 25.83
C ILE A 148 26.38 27.14 25.11
N MET A 149 26.43 27.04 23.77
CA MET A 149 27.47 27.74 22.97
C MET A 149 27.42 29.25 23.16
N GLY A 150 26.21 29.84 23.18
CA GLY A 150 26.09 31.29 23.44
C GLY A 150 26.54 31.71 24.86
N MET A 151 26.36 30.85 25.87
CA MET A 151 26.86 31.10 27.22
C MET A 151 28.42 31.00 27.29
N LEU A 152 29.01 30.06 26.55
CA LEU A 152 30.46 29.96 26.40
C LEU A 152 31.06 31.23 25.73
N ASP A 153 30.41 31.72 24.67
CA ASP A 153 30.83 32.99 24.01
C ASP A 153 30.74 34.19 24.95
N ILE A 154 29.78 34.19 25.90
CA ILE A 154 29.66 35.22 26.93
C ILE A 154 30.77 35.10 27.95
N GLU A 155 31.14 33.91 28.37
CA GLU A 155 32.25 33.65 29.30
C GLU A 155 33.59 34.15 28.72
N GLU A 156 33.87 33.80 27.46
CA GLU A 156 35.10 34.26 26.80
C GLU A 156 35.24 35.79 26.79
N LYS A 157 34.16 36.52 26.75
CA LYS A 157 34.15 37.99 26.71
C LYS A 157 34.14 38.66 28.08
N ASN A 158 33.75 37.92 29.12
CA ASN A 158 33.57 38.47 30.48
C ASN A 158 34.30 37.65 31.53
N TRP A 159 35.48 37.10 31.18
CA TRP A 159 36.20 36.19 32.05
C TRP A 159 36.73 36.84 33.35
N ASP A 160 36.78 38.17 33.44
CA ASP A 160 37.13 38.94 34.62
C ASP A 160 35.94 39.20 35.57
N ASP A 161 34.73 38.78 35.24
CA ASP A 161 33.51 38.95 36.03
C ASP A 161 33.08 37.62 36.69
N PRO A 162 33.45 37.32 37.95
CA PRO A 162 33.17 36.02 38.58
C PRO A 162 31.67 35.75 38.82
N GLU A 163 30.86 36.82 39.01
CA GLU A 163 29.39 36.64 39.21
C GLU A 163 28.73 36.22 37.91
N ARG A 164 29.11 36.84 36.80
CA ARG A 164 28.59 36.52 35.47
C ARG A 164 29.02 35.14 34.99
N LEU A 165 30.27 34.74 35.27
CA LEU A 165 30.78 33.39 35.02
C LEU A 165 29.95 32.35 35.76
N LYS A 166 29.69 32.60 37.05
CA LYS A 166 28.86 31.68 37.89
C LYS A 166 27.42 31.54 37.34
N GLU A 167 26.80 32.65 36.95
CA GLU A 167 25.47 32.64 36.33
C GLU A 167 25.46 31.83 35.02
N CYS A 168 26.48 32.00 34.13
CA CYS A 168 26.60 31.24 32.91
C CYS A 168 26.75 29.74 33.18
N HIS A 169 27.61 29.35 34.13
CA HIS A 169 27.80 27.94 34.54
C HIS A 169 26.53 27.30 35.06
N GLU A 170 25.78 27.97 35.93
CA GLU A 170 24.50 27.45 36.43
C GLU A 170 23.48 27.25 35.32
N LYS A 171 23.35 28.23 34.39
CA LYS A 171 22.45 28.11 33.24
C LYS A 171 22.87 27.00 32.29
N MET A 172 24.18 26.85 31.99
CA MET A 172 24.69 25.76 31.17
C MET A 172 24.41 24.41 31.80
N LYS A 173 24.61 24.27 33.13
CA LYS A 173 24.33 23.03 33.86
C LYS A 173 22.86 22.63 33.79
N VAL A 174 21.93 23.57 33.97
CA VAL A 174 20.49 23.32 33.84
C VAL A 174 20.15 22.94 32.39
N THR A 175 20.68 23.65 31.42
CA THR A 175 20.41 23.40 30.01
C THR A 175 20.96 22.05 29.55
N ALA A 176 22.17 21.67 30.00
CA ALA A 176 22.74 20.37 29.73
C ALA A 176 21.93 19.21 30.37
N GLY A 177 21.42 19.43 31.62
CA GLY A 177 20.54 18.47 32.27
C GLY A 177 19.26 18.24 31.48
N ASN A 178 18.61 19.30 31.00
CA ASN A 178 17.41 19.19 30.16
C ASN A 178 17.70 18.48 28.84
N LEU A 179 18.84 18.75 28.22
CA LEU A 179 19.25 18.05 26.99
C LEU A 179 19.46 16.56 27.22
N LEU A 180 20.11 16.19 28.34
CA LEU A 180 20.33 14.78 28.70
C LEU A 180 18.98 14.04 28.92
N GLN A 181 18.02 14.69 29.57
CA GLN A 181 16.69 14.14 29.75
C GLN A 181 15.99 13.92 28.40
N LEU A 182 16.03 14.91 27.50
CA LEU A 182 15.46 14.78 26.17
C LEU A 182 16.06 13.58 25.38
N VAL A 183 17.39 13.39 25.47
CA VAL A 183 18.06 12.24 24.84
C VAL A 183 17.58 10.92 25.45
N ASN A 184 17.45 10.86 26.77
CA ASN A 184 16.95 9.65 27.43
C ASN A 184 15.50 9.34 27.04
N ASP A 185 14.63 10.34 26.95
CA ASP A 185 13.24 10.18 26.51
C ASP A 185 13.17 9.59 25.08
N VAL A 186 14.05 10.06 24.17
CA VAL A 186 14.16 9.52 22.81
C VAL A 186 14.66 8.07 22.79
N LEU A 187 15.65 7.75 23.62
CA LEU A 187 16.19 6.39 23.74
C LEU A 187 15.13 5.42 24.30
N ASP A 188 14.38 5.85 25.29
CA ASP A 188 13.30 5.03 25.85
C ASP A 188 12.17 4.81 24.84
N MET A 189 11.79 5.84 24.08
CA MET A 189 10.83 5.69 22.98
C MET A 189 11.31 4.69 21.93
N ASN A 190 12.58 4.75 21.51
CA ASN A 190 13.15 3.78 20.57
C ASN A 190 13.15 2.34 21.14
N ARG A 191 13.39 2.18 22.43
CA ARG A 191 13.32 0.86 23.08
C ARG A 191 11.90 0.32 23.08
N LEU A 192 10.90 1.18 23.26
CA LEU A 192 9.48 0.79 23.19
C LEU A 192 9.05 0.36 21.79
N GLU A 193 9.61 0.98 20.73
CA GLU A 193 9.27 0.66 19.34
C GLU A 193 9.99 -0.60 18.82
N THR A 194 11.25 -0.83 19.22
CA THR A 194 12.09 -1.89 18.61
C THR A 194 12.14 -3.20 19.36
N SER A 195 12.08 -3.14 20.67
CA SER A 195 11.97 -4.31 21.52
C SER A 195 10.54 -4.35 22.05
N GLY A 196 9.69 -5.20 21.48
CA GLY A 196 8.39 -5.45 22.14
C GLY A 196 8.66 -5.61 23.63
N LEU A 197 8.06 -4.74 24.43
CA LEU A 197 8.22 -4.78 25.89
C LEU A 197 8.00 -6.21 26.36
N GLU A 198 9.08 -6.94 26.65
CA GLU A 198 8.98 -8.13 27.45
C GLU A 198 8.55 -7.70 28.85
N VAL A 199 7.25 -7.69 29.05
CA VAL A 199 6.70 -7.42 30.39
C VAL A 199 7.11 -8.58 31.28
N GLU A 200 8.05 -8.32 32.19
CA GLU A 200 8.46 -9.29 33.20
C GLU A 200 7.31 -9.48 34.20
N HIS A 201 6.69 -10.65 34.15
CA HIS A 201 5.66 -11.02 35.14
C HIS A 201 6.32 -11.53 36.43
N LYS A 202 6.85 -10.61 37.26
CA LYS A 202 7.38 -10.93 38.56
C LYS A 202 6.46 -10.36 39.67
N PRO A 203 6.25 -11.11 40.75
CA PRO A 203 5.57 -10.53 41.91
C PRO A 203 6.43 -9.40 42.50
N PHE A 204 5.82 -8.25 42.77
CA PHE A 204 6.46 -7.10 43.38
C PHE A 204 5.56 -6.51 44.46
N ASP A 205 6.14 -5.81 45.47
CA ASP A 205 5.36 -5.11 46.46
C ASP A 205 5.01 -3.70 45.96
N ILE A 206 3.72 -3.50 45.67
CA ILE A 206 3.19 -2.22 45.17
C ILE A 206 3.48 -1.06 46.14
N ARG A 207 3.59 -1.36 47.47
CA ARG A 207 3.88 -0.34 48.48
C ARG A 207 5.31 0.18 48.35
N GLU A 208 6.27 -0.65 47.94
CA GLU A 208 7.65 -0.21 47.69
C GLU A 208 7.71 0.71 46.50
N VAL A 209 7.02 0.37 45.40
CA VAL A 209 6.95 1.21 44.21
C VAL A 209 6.31 2.57 44.55
N LEU A 210 5.17 2.56 45.23
CA LEU A 210 4.48 3.80 45.63
C LEU A 210 5.33 4.65 46.56
N ARG A 211 6.08 4.04 47.51
CA ARG A 211 7.00 4.76 48.38
C ARG A 211 8.14 5.40 47.64
N GLY A 212 8.72 4.71 46.64
CA GLY A 212 9.74 5.27 45.76
C GLY A 212 9.23 6.49 44.99
N CYS A 213 8.08 6.38 44.33
CA CYS A 213 7.44 7.50 43.61
C CYS A 213 7.14 8.69 44.55
N TRP A 214 6.69 8.41 45.79
CA TRP A 214 6.40 9.46 46.77
C TRP A 214 7.67 10.23 47.15
N THR A 215 8.77 9.52 47.47
CA THR A 215 10.05 10.14 47.83
C THR A 215 10.60 11.03 46.69
N ASP A 216 10.48 10.58 45.46
CA ASP A 216 10.90 11.36 44.28
C ASP A 216 10.06 12.63 44.08
N LEU A 217 8.74 12.54 44.27
CA LEU A 217 7.82 13.68 44.19
C LEU A 217 8.05 14.67 45.31
N GLU A 218 8.26 14.19 46.54
CA GLU A 218 8.55 15.03 47.72
C GLU A 218 9.85 15.82 47.51
N SER A 219 10.91 15.16 47.00
CA SER A 219 12.16 15.84 46.67
C SER A 219 12.03 16.88 45.56
N GLN A 220 11.13 16.66 44.60
CA GLN A 220 10.84 17.65 43.54
C GLN A 220 10.03 18.84 44.10
N ALA A 221 9.01 18.57 44.92
CA ALA A 221 8.19 19.59 45.55
C ALA A 221 9.04 20.52 46.44
N GLU A 222 9.92 19.95 47.26
CA GLU A 222 10.86 20.74 48.11
C GLU A 222 11.75 21.67 47.24
N LYS A 223 12.27 21.18 46.10
CA LYS A 223 13.08 21.99 45.18
C LYS A 223 12.29 23.14 44.55
N MET A 224 10.98 22.96 44.38
CA MET A 224 10.06 23.97 43.85
C MET A 224 9.48 24.92 44.92
N GLY A 225 9.79 24.68 46.18
CA GLY A 225 9.31 25.50 47.30
C GLY A 225 7.83 25.23 47.67
N LEU A 226 7.33 24.05 47.37
CA LEU A 226 5.98 23.56 47.66
C LEU A 226 5.97 22.69 48.91
#